data_4d93d50ab7c26ba26d1eaaab8aad35e7
#
_entry.id   4d93d50ab7c26ba26d1eaaab8aad35e7
#
_cell.length_a   1.000
_cell.length_b   1.000
_cell.length_c   1.000
_cell.angle_alpha   90.00
_cell.angle_beta   90.00
_cell.angle_gamma   90.00
#
_symmetry.space_group_name_H-M   'P 1'
#
loop_
_entity.id
_entity.type
_entity.pdbx_description
1 polymer ?
#
loop_
_entity_poly.entity_id
_entity_poly.type
_entity_poly.pdbx_seq_one_letter_code
_entity_poly.pdbx_strand_id
1 'polypeptide(L)'
;TFEYDGWFGHKALPEFARSRTDLAAPVREYVFDITRRWMDPDGDGDPADGIDGWRLDVAYCVPHGFWRKWRRLVKSINPEAYLTAEIVNRADEYLKGDEFDAVMNYMWLYPTLNFFAPNVKAPSVREFRRCQNELLKAYPEEALYVLQNLLDSHDVGRIASMLENVREPIAEFQKYFEFSRVHGRPEFVTTRPGPAAYQALRQ
;
A
#
# COMPACT_ATOMS: atom_id res chain seq x y z
N THR A 1 22.88 24.60 -11.65
CA THR A 1 21.76 23.62 -11.77
C THR A 1 22.22 22.34 -11.11
N PHE A 2 21.50 21.87 -10.10
CA PHE A 2 21.79 20.57 -9.51
C PHE A 2 21.18 19.49 -10.41
N GLU A 3 21.96 18.48 -10.75
CA GLU A 3 21.44 17.25 -11.37
C GLU A 3 20.96 16.32 -10.26
N TYR A 4 19.75 15.79 -10.42
CA TYR A 4 19.15 14.80 -9.51
C TYR A 4 18.19 13.90 -10.29
N ASP A 5 17.98 12.72 -9.77
CA ASP A 5 16.99 11.79 -10.28
C ASP A 5 15.62 12.04 -9.65
N GLY A 6 14.59 11.70 -10.39
CA GLY A 6 13.20 11.77 -9.89
C GLY A 6 12.51 10.42 -10.04
N TRP A 7 11.66 10.09 -9.09
CA TRP A 7 10.90 8.85 -9.12
C TRP A 7 10.13 8.72 -10.42
N PHE A 8 10.25 7.58 -11.06
CA PHE A 8 9.63 7.29 -12.36
C PHE A 8 10.01 8.29 -13.47
N GLY A 9 11.15 8.95 -13.35
CA GLY A 9 11.62 9.99 -14.29
C GLY A 9 10.97 11.36 -14.09
N HIS A 10 10.14 11.54 -13.07
CA HIS A 10 9.47 12.81 -12.79
C HIS A 10 10.34 13.71 -11.91
N LYS A 11 10.91 14.77 -12.47
CA LYS A 11 11.75 15.73 -11.73
C LYS A 11 11.02 16.49 -10.61
N ALA A 12 9.70 16.51 -10.62
CA ALA A 12 8.89 17.05 -9.51
C ALA A 12 8.88 16.14 -8.27
N LEU A 13 9.36 14.90 -8.36
CA LEU A 13 9.43 13.90 -7.29
C LEU A 13 10.90 13.49 -7.08
N PRO A 14 11.74 14.35 -6.49
CA PRO A 14 13.18 14.07 -6.37
C PRO A 14 13.45 12.85 -5.50
N GLU A 15 14.34 11.97 -5.98
CA GLU A 15 14.83 10.85 -5.19
C GLU A 15 15.91 11.28 -4.21
N PHE A 16 15.91 10.67 -3.03
CA PHE A 16 17.05 10.76 -2.11
C PHE A 16 18.24 9.98 -2.63
N ALA A 17 19.43 10.49 -2.37
CA ALA A 17 20.66 9.79 -2.69
C ALA A 17 20.70 8.42 -2.01
N ARG A 18 20.94 7.38 -2.78
CA ARG A 18 20.92 5.98 -2.32
C ARG A 18 21.91 5.10 -3.07
N SER A 19 22.29 3.99 -2.45
CA SER A 19 22.95 2.84 -3.09
C SER A 19 21.88 1.79 -3.47
N ARG A 20 22.33 0.64 -3.98
CA ARG A 20 21.43 -0.51 -4.21
C ARG A 20 20.87 -1.13 -2.94
N THR A 21 21.50 -0.89 -1.80
CA THR A 21 21.17 -1.57 -0.54
C THR A 21 20.74 -0.64 0.58
N ASP A 22 20.99 0.68 0.47
CA ASP A 22 20.72 1.63 1.56
C ASP A 22 20.58 3.06 1.04
N LEU A 23 19.93 3.93 1.80
CA LEU A 23 19.99 5.37 1.61
C LEU A 23 21.38 5.89 1.95
N ALA A 24 21.77 7.02 1.35
CA ALA A 24 23.00 7.71 1.73
C ALA A 24 22.98 8.03 3.23
N ALA A 25 24.13 7.90 3.90
CA ALA A 25 24.20 8.01 5.35
C ALA A 25 23.57 9.30 5.92
N PRO A 26 23.81 10.50 5.36
CA PRO A 26 23.16 11.72 5.87
C PRO A 26 21.63 11.68 5.76
N VAL A 27 21.09 11.11 4.68
CA VAL A 27 19.63 10.98 4.48
C VAL A 27 19.05 9.98 5.47
N ARG A 28 19.71 8.83 5.64
CA ARG A 28 19.29 7.81 6.59
C ARG A 28 19.24 8.36 8.01
N GLU A 29 20.28 9.02 8.46
CA GLU A 29 20.32 9.60 9.81
C GLU A 29 19.23 10.66 10.00
N TYR A 30 19.00 11.51 9.01
CA TYR A 30 17.91 12.48 9.05
C TYR A 30 16.54 11.82 9.20
N VAL A 31 16.28 10.74 8.44
CA VAL A 31 15.02 9.99 8.58
C VAL A 31 14.92 9.30 9.93
N PHE A 32 16.05 8.78 10.46
CA PHE A 32 16.10 8.18 11.80
C PHE A 32 15.80 9.20 12.91
N ASP A 33 16.29 10.43 12.77
CA ASP A 33 16.02 11.51 13.74
C ASP A 33 14.55 11.93 13.70
N ILE A 34 13.97 12.03 12.50
CA ILE A 34 12.51 12.26 12.35
C ILE A 34 11.74 11.12 13.03
N THR A 35 12.15 9.88 12.81
CA THR A 35 11.48 8.70 13.37
C THR A 35 11.50 8.76 14.90
N ARG A 36 12.65 9.03 15.52
CA ARG A 36 12.76 9.19 16.98
C ARG A 36 11.82 10.27 17.49
N ARG A 37 11.88 11.45 16.85
CA ARG A 37 11.07 12.60 17.26
C ARG A 37 9.56 12.34 17.23
N TRP A 38 9.06 11.57 16.28
CA TRP A 38 7.63 11.28 16.18
C TRP A 38 7.19 10.12 17.07
N MET A 39 8.08 9.22 17.43
CA MET A 39 7.77 8.06 18.25
C MET A 39 8.04 8.26 19.74
N ASP A 40 8.79 9.31 20.09
CA ASP A 40 9.14 9.70 21.45
C ASP A 40 9.44 11.22 21.40
N PRO A 41 8.38 12.08 21.37
CA PRO A 41 8.53 13.51 21.11
C PRO A 41 9.26 14.28 22.19
N ASP A 42 9.14 13.91 23.45
CA ASP A 42 9.80 14.56 24.60
C ASP A 42 11.13 13.91 24.98
N GLY A 43 11.41 12.71 24.43
CA GLY A 43 12.69 12.01 24.56
C GLY A 43 12.89 11.35 25.92
N ASP A 44 11.83 11.02 26.63
CA ASP A 44 11.89 10.39 27.96
C ASP A 44 12.01 8.84 27.89
N GLY A 45 11.85 8.28 26.70
CA GLY A 45 11.93 6.84 26.43
C GLY A 45 10.63 6.09 26.63
N ASP A 46 9.53 6.78 26.94
CA ASP A 46 8.17 6.21 26.96
C ASP A 46 7.47 6.54 25.62
N PRO A 47 7.14 5.56 24.78
CA PRO A 47 6.49 5.82 23.49
C PRO A 47 5.01 6.21 23.60
N ALA A 48 4.45 6.35 24.81
CA ALA A 48 3.03 6.61 25.03
C ALA A 48 2.54 7.98 24.51
N ASP A 49 3.44 8.94 24.36
CA ASP A 49 3.15 10.27 23.79
C ASP A 49 3.46 10.36 22.28
N GLY A 50 4.04 9.30 21.72
CA GLY A 50 4.40 9.18 20.31
C GLY A 50 3.30 8.60 19.44
N ILE A 51 3.64 8.39 18.16
CA ILE A 51 2.75 7.72 17.21
C ILE A 51 2.82 6.19 17.36
N ASP A 52 1.68 5.53 17.10
CA ASP A 52 1.54 4.07 17.27
C ASP A 52 2.07 3.26 16.08
N GLY A 53 2.48 3.91 14.99
CA GLY A 53 2.99 3.23 13.82
C GLY A 53 3.14 4.11 12.59
N TRP A 54 3.49 3.48 11.47
CA TRP A 54 3.82 4.17 10.23
C TRP A 54 3.16 3.51 9.02
N ARG A 55 2.65 4.34 8.12
CA ARG A 55 2.37 3.95 6.73
C ARG A 55 3.49 4.48 5.84
N LEU A 56 4.17 3.58 5.16
CA LEU A 56 5.37 3.87 4.36
C LEU A 56 5.00 4.00 2.89
N ASP A 57 5.08 5.23 2.38
CA ASP A 57 4.75 5.59 1.01
C ASP A 57 5.74 4.98 0.02
N VAL A 58 5.24 4.41 -1.09
CA VAL A 58 6.05 3.85 -2.19
C VAL A 58 7.24 3.02 -1.70
N ALA A 59 7.01 2.17 -0.70
CA ALA A 59 8.06 1.47 0.03
C ALA A 59 8.97 0.61 -0.86
N TYR A 60 8.45 0.10 -1.97
CA TYR A 60 9.20 -0.70 -2.95
C TYR A 60 10.27 0.09 -3.72
N CYS A 61 10.24 1.42 -3.70
CA CYS A 61 11.27 2.28 -4.29
C CYS A 61 12.46 2.54 -3.36
N VAL A 62 12.38 2.14 -2.10
CA VAL A 62 13.43 2.33 -1.10
C VAL A 62 14.13 1.00 -0.84
N PRO A 63 15.48 0.97 -0.71
CA PRO A 63 16.20 -0.29 -0.56
C PRO A 63 15.84 -1.09 0.69
N HIS A 64 15.70 -2.41 0.57
CA HIS A 64 15.44 -3.34 1.67
C HIS A 64 16.38 -3.18 2.88
N GLY A 65 17.68 -2.93 2.62
CA GLY A 65 18.64 -2.76 3.71
C GLY A 65 18.39 -1.53 4.57
N PHE A 66 17.81 -0.46 3.99
CA PHE A 66 17.32 0.67 4.76
C PHE A 66 16.14 0.27 5.65
N TRP A 67 15.12 -0.40 5.10
CA TRP A 67 13.92 -0.81 5.85
C TRP A 67 14.25 -1.71 7.03
N ARG A 68 15.18 -2.65 6.87
CA ARG A 68 15.65 -3.51 7.97
C ARG A 68 16.31 -2.74 9.10
N LYS A 69 17.08 -1.72 8.78
CA LYS A 69 17.70 -0.84 9.78
C LYS A 69 16.67 0.04 10.47
N TRP A 70 15.77 0.61 9.67
CA TRP A 70 14.71 1.47 10.15
C TRP A 70 13.72 0.71 11.05
N ARG A 71 13.30 -0.49 10.67
CA ARG A 71 12.48 -1.34 11.54
C ARG A 71 13.14 -1.60 12.89
N ARG A 72 14.42 -1.92 12.91
CA ARG A 72 15.13 -2.13 14.18
C ARG A 72 15.10 -0.88 15.07
N LEU A 73 15.25 0.30 14.49
CA LEU A 73 15.09 1.56 15.23
C LEU A 73 13.67 1.70 15.77
N VAL A 74 12.65 1.58 14.93
CA VAL A 74 11.24 1.71 15.34
C VAL A 74 10.91 0.74 16.47
N LYS A 75 11.21 -0.54 16.29
CA LYS A 75 10.91 -1.58 17.29
C LYS A 75 11.78 -1.48 18.56
N SER A 76 12.88 -0.75 18.54
CA SER A 76 13.65 -0.43 19.74
C SER A 76 13.03 0.69 20.57
N ILE A 77 12.24 1.58 19.95
CA ILE A 77 11.49 2.64 20.63
C ILE A 77 10.15 2.09 21.12
N ASN A 78 9.38 1.51 20.21
CA ASN A 78 8.11 0.91 20.52
C ASN A 78 7.98 -0.47 19.84
N PRO A 79 8.12 -1.60 20.57
CA PRO A 79 7.98 -2.94 20.02
C PRO A 79 6.62 -3.21 19.37
N GLU A 80 5.56 -2.56 19.87
CA GLU A 80 4.19 -2.72 19.41
C GLU A 80 3.83 -1.83 18.19
N ALA A 81 4.72 -0.91 17.78
CA ALA A 81 4.46 -0.01 16.68
C ALA A 81 4.10 -0.78 15.39
N TYR A 82 2.98 -0.41 14.76
CA TYR A 82 2.48 -1.05 13.55
C TYR A 82 3.12 -0.46 12.29
N LEU A 83 3.71 -1.31 11.45
CA LEU A 83 4.40 -0.90 10.22
C LEU A 83 3.69 -1.47 8.99
N THR A 84 2.95 -0.63 8.26
CA THR A 84 2.30 -1.00 7.02
C THR A 84 2.92 -0.29 5.82
N ALA A 85 3.27 -1.04 4.79
CA ALA A 85 3.90 -0.50 3.58
C ALA A 85 2.90 -0.36 2.44
N GLU A 86 3.03 0.70 1.66
CA GLU A 86 2.39 0.78 0.37
C GLU A 86 3.17 -0.02 -0.66
N ILE A 87 2.66 -1.21 -0.96
CA ILE A 87 3.15 -2.09 -2.01
C ILE A 87 1.93 -2.60 -2.77
N VAL A 88 1.77 -2.13 -3.99
CA VAL A 88 0.56 -2.36 -4.80
C VAL A 88 0.48 -3.74 -5.45
N ASN A 89 1.59 -4.48 -5.45
CA ASN A 89 1.71 -5.84 -5.97
C ASN A 89 2.00 -6.84 -4.83
N ARG A 90 2.41 -8.06 -5.18
CA ARG A 90 2.85 -9.05 -4.19
C ARG A 90 4.00 -8.53 -3.35
N ALA A 91 3.91 -8.75 -2.04
CA ALA A 91 4.82 -8.20 -1.05
C ALA A 91 5.48 -9.27 -0.16
N ASP A 92 5.51 -10.53 -0.60
CA ASP A 92 6.06 -11.65 0.17
C ASP A 92 7.53 -11.44 0.56
N GLU A 93 8.31 -10.70 -0.24
CA GLU A 93 9.70 -10.38 0.10
C GLU A 93 9.84 -9.37 1.25
N TYR A 94 8.82 -8.56 1.50
CA TYR A 94 8.79 -7.51 2.51
C TYR A 94 8.17 -7.94 3.84
N LEU A 95 7.49 -9.09 3.87
CA LEU A 95 6.75 -9.60 5.03
C LEU A 95 7.45 -10.80 5.71
N LYS A 96 8.78 -10.84 5.67
CA LYS A 96 9.59 -11.89 6.29
C LYS A 96 9.88 -11.66 7.78
N GLY A 97 9.25 -10.63 8.39
CA GLY A 97 9.42 -10.27 9.78
C GLY A 97 10.57 -9.30 10.05
N ASP A 98 11.34 -8.91 9.03
CA ASP A 98 12.51 -8.04 9.17
C ASP A 98 12.34 -6.63 8.57
N GLU A 99 11.21 -6.35 7.89
CA GLU A 99 10.90 -5.04 7.29
C GLU A 99 9.55 -4.49 7.75
N PHE A 100 8.43 -5.06 7.30
CA PHE A 100 7.09 -4.57 7.64
C PHE A 100 6.26 -5.64 8.35
N ASP A 101 5.27 -5.21 9.13
CA ASP A 101 4.28 -6.09 9.74
C ASP A 101 3.17 -6.42 8.73
N ALA A 102 2.84 -5.45 7.87
CA ALA A 102 1.75 -5.53 6.91
C ALA A 102 2.01 -4.71 5.64
N VAL A 103 1.10 -4.85 4.70
CA VAL A 103 1.00 -4.00 3.51
C VAL A 103 -0.45 -3.56 3.28
N MET A 104 -0.62 -2.46 2.54
CA MET A 104 -1.89 -2.10 1.93
C MET A 104 -2.26 -3.19 0.92
N ASN A 105 -3.28 -3.99 1.24
CA ASN A 105 -3.55 -5.25 0.54
C ASN A 105 -4.35 -5.07 -0.75
N TYR A 106 -3.73 -4.47 -1.77
CA TYR A 106 -4.32 -4.34 -3.11
C TYR A 106 -4.57 -5.69 -3.79
N MET A 107 -3.79 -6.72 -3.41
CA MET A 107 -3.96 -8.08 -3.95
C MET A 107 -5.28 -8.73 -3.51
N TRP A 108 -5.87 -8.27 -2.39
CA TRP A 108 -7.20 -8.64 -1.95
C TRP A 108 -8.30 -7.81 -2.64
N LEU A 109 -8.00 -6.52 -2.92
CA LEU A 109 -8.96 -5.59 -3.52
C LEU A 109 -9.47 -6.06 -4.88
N TYR A 110 -8.57 -6.37 -5.81
CA TYR A 110 -8.97 -6.63 -7.20
C TYR A 110 -9.86 -7.87 -7.37
N PRO A 111 -9.54 -9.04 -6.79
CA PRO A 111 -10.45 -10.19 -6.85
C PRO A 111 -11.80 -9.90 -6.22
N THR A 112 -11.83 -9.14 -5.14
CA THR A 112 -13.06 -8.76 -4.44
C THR A 112 -13.90 -7.81 -5.28
N LEU A 113 -13.30 -6.75 -5.82
CA LEU A 113 -13.99 -5.84 -6.73
C LEU A 113 -14.58 -6.58 -7.93
N ASN A 114 -13.79 -7.41 -8.61
CA ASN A 114 -14.23 -8.15 -9.79
C ASN A 114 -15.36 -9.13 -9.50
N PHE A 115 -15.37 -9.72 -8.30
CA PHE A 115 -16.41 -10.67 -7.92
C PHE A 115 -17.76 -10.00 -7.63
N PHE A 116 -17.74 -8.81 -7.04
CA PHE A 116 -18.94 -8.07 -6.63
C PHE A 116 -19.38 -6.99 -7.61
N ALA A 117 -18.55 -6.59 -8.59
CA ALA A 117 -18.90 -5.51 -9.52
C ALA A 117 -20.07 -5.94 -10.45
N PRO A 118 -21.20 -5.23 -10.42
CA PRO A 118 -22.44 -5.67 -11.12
C PRO A 118 -22.33 -5.62 -12.64
N ASN A 119 -21.39 -4.85 -13.17
CA ASN A 119 -21.23 -4.61 -14.61
C ASN A 119 -20.10 -5.45 -15.23
N VAL A 120 -19.41 -6.24 -14.43
CA VAL A 120 -18.33 -7.14 -14.86
C VAL A 120 -18.88 -8.57 -14.88
N LYS A 121 -18.45 -9.36 -15.87
CA LYS A 121 -18.72 -10.80 -15.82
C LYS A 121 -17.95 -11.37 -14.62
N ALA A 122 -18.68 -11.59 -13.53
CA ALA A 122 -18.09 -12.07 -12.30
C ALA A 122 -17.34 -13.40 -12.53
N PRO A 123 -16.15 -13.56 -11.92
CA PRO A 123 -15.49 -14.85 -11.85
C PRO A 123 -16.38 -15.84 -11.07
N SER A 124 -16.20 -17.13 -11.32
CA SER A 124 -16.89 -18.15 -10.51
C SER A 124 -16.43 -18.07 -9.05
N VAL A 125 -17.27 -18.53 -8.12
CA VAL A 125 -16.91 -18.67 -6.69
C VAL A 125 -15.61 -19.47 -6.53
N ARG A 126 -15.39 -20.48 -7.38
CA ARG A 126 -14.18 -21.29 -7.38
C ARG A 126 -12.94 -20.46 -7.73
N GLU A 127 -13.05 -19.59 -8.72
CA GLU A 127 -11.94 -18.70 -9.13
C GLU A 127 -11.65 -17.65 -8.09
N PHE A 128 -12.69 -17.01 -7.56
CA PHE A 128 -12.55 -16.06 -6.46
C PHE A 128 -11.83 -16.69 -5.26
N ARG A 129 -12.31 -17.87 -4.82
CA ARG A 129 -11.68 -18.63 -3.74
C ARG A 129 -10.22 -19.02 -4.05
N ARG A 130 -9.91 -19.35 -5.31
CA ARG A 130 -8.53 -19.64 -5.73
C ARG A 130 -7.63 -18.42 -5.52
N CYS A 131 -8.05 -17.24 -5.98
CA CYS A 131 -7.29 -15.99 -5.80
C CYS A 131 -7.06 -15.68 -4.32
N GLN A 132 -8.09 -15.82 -3.48
CA GLN A 132 -7.94 -15.60 -2.03
C GLN A 132 -6.99 -16.62 -1.41
N ASN A 133 -7.08 -17.89 -1.76
CA ASN A 133 -6.18 -18.93 -1.27
C ASN A 133 -4.71 -18.73 -1.71
N GLU A 134 -4.49 -18.20 -2.91
CA GLU A 134 -3.14 -17.86 -3.37
C GLU A 134 -2.52 -16.73 -2.54
N LEU A 135 -3.32 -15.73 -2.19
CA LEU A 135 -2.90 -14.67 -1.28
C LEU A 135 -2.57 -15.21 0.12
N LEU A 136 -3.46 -16.03 0.69
CA LEU A 136 -3.25 -16.64 2.01
C LEU A 136 -2.00 -17.53 2.08
N LYS A 137 -1.59 -18.12 0.96
CA LYS A 137 -0.38 -18.95 0.89
C LYS A 137 0.90 -18.14 0.63
N ALA A 138 0.76 -16.91 0.14
CA ALA A 138 1.90 -16.08 -0.25
C ALA A 138 2.57 -15.42 0.95
N TYR A 139 1.81 -15.13 2.00
CA TYR A 139 2.29 -14.37 3.15
C TYR A 139 2.40 -15.23 4.42
N PRO A 140 3.31 -14.90 5.34
CA PRO A 140 3.35 -15.52 6.66
C PRO A 140 2.01 -15.36 7.39
N GLU A 141 1.66 -16.35 8.22
CA GLU A 141 0.38 -16.38 8.92
C GLU A 141 0.20 -15.14 9.82
N GLU A 142 1.25 -14.72 10.49
CA GLU A 142 1.25 -13.55 11.36
C GLU A 142 0.92 -12.26 10.61
N ALA A 143 1.44 -12.11 9.39
CA ALA A 143 1.15 -10.95 8.54
C ALA A 143 -0.31 -10.94 8.09
N LEU A 144 -0.93 -12.11 7.83
CA LEU A 144 -2.31 -12.20 7.34
C LEU A 144 -3.33 -11.58 8.31
N TYR A 145 -3.07 -11.63 9.62
CA TYR A 145 -3.98 -11.07 10.64
C TYR A 145 -3.93 -9.55 10.73
N VAL A 146 -2.86 -8.94 10.22
CA VAL A 146 -2.62 -7.49 10.36
C VAL A 146 -2.58 -6.76 9.02
N LEU A 147 -2.86 -7.45 7.89
CA LEU A 147 -2.94 -6.82 6.57
C LEU A 147 -3.98 -5.69 6.54
N GLN A 148 -3.62 -4.58 5.95
CA GLN A 148 -4.54 -3.49 5.69
C GLN A 148 -5.42 -3.81 4.47
N ASN A 149 -6.49 -4.58 4.66
CA ASN A 149 -7.47 -4.83 3.61
C ASN A 149 -8.22 -3.55 3.28
N LEU A 150 -8.25 -3.18 2.01
CA LEU A 150 -8.86 -1.94 1.54
C LEU A 150 -9.80 -2.23 0.36
N LEU A 151 -10.84 -1.42 0.23
CA LEU A 151 -11.74 -1.42 -0.94
C LEU A 151 -11.44 -0.28 -1.90
N ASP A 152 -10.76 0.75 -1.43
CA ASP A 152 -10.21 1.85 -2.22
C ASP A 152 -9.10 2.59 -1.47
N SER A 153 -8.48 3.54 -2.15
CA SER A 153 -7.53 4.49 -1.57
C SER A 153 -7.55 5.81 -2.35
N HIS A 154 -6.69 6.76 -2.00
CA HIS A 154 -6.52 7.99 -2.77
C HIS A 154 -5.87 7.75 -4.15
N ASP A 155 -5.20 6.61 -4.34
CA ASP A 155 -4.51 6.24 -5.59
C ASP A 155 -5.38 5.44 -6.55
N VAL A 156 -6.51 4.93 -6.09
CA VAL A 156 -7.47 4.17 -6.89
C VAL A 156 -8.87 4.80 -6.83
N GLY A 157 -9.72 4.45 -7.77
CA GLY A 157 -11.11 4.94 -7.79
C GLY A 157 -11.86 4.56 -6.52
N ARG A 158 -12.74 5.44 -6.08
CA ARG A 158 -13.63 5.16 -4.94
C ARG A 158 -14.48 3.95 -5.23
N ILE A 159 -14.62 3.06 -4.26
CA ILE A 159 -15.31 1.77 -4.45
C ILE A 159 -16.69 1.92 -5.08
N ALA A 160 -17.50 2.89 -4.67
CA ALA A 160 -18.81 3.13 -5.25
C ALA A 160 -18.73 3.53 -6.73
N SER A 161 -17.76 4.38 -7.11
CA SER A 161 -17.51 4.77 -8.50
C SER A 161 -16.96 3.59 -9.32
N MET A 162 -16.14 2.76 -8.73
CA MET A 162 -15.58 1.56 -9.38
C MET A 162 -16.72 0.56 -9.69
N LEU A 163 -17.59 0.27 -8.73
CA LEU A 163 -18.73 -0.62 -8.91
C LEU A 163 -19.69 -0.12 -9.99
N GLU A 164 -19.84 1.20 -10.13
CA GLU A 164 -20.69 1.80 -11.17
C GLU A 164 -20.06 1.74 -12.56
N ASN A 165 -18.76 2.00 -12.68
CA ASN A 165 -18.10 2.28 -13.96
C ASN A 165 -17.25 1.13 -14.52
N VAL A 166 -16.78 0.21 -13.70
CA VAL A 166 -15.96 -0.92 -14.16
C VAL A 166 -16.79 -1.85 -15.05
N ARG A 167 -16.29 -2.18 -16.23
CA ARG A 167 -16.93 -3.04 -17.23
C ARG A 167 -16.12 -4.30 -17.53
N GLU A 168 -14.84 -4.29 -17.20
CA GLU A 168 -13.91 -5.39 -17.41
C GLU A 168 -13.14 -5.69 -16.12
N PRO A 169 -12.69 -6.93 -15.91
CA PRO A 169 -11.93 -7.30 -14.72
C PRO A 169 -10.63 -6.51 -14.60
N ILE A 170 -10.37 -5.95 -13.43
CA ILE A 170 -9.10 -5.34 -13.06
C ILE A 170 -8.25 -6.43 -12.40
N ALA A 171 -7.07 -6.68 -12.94
CA ALA A 171 -6.20 -7.76 -12.45
C ALA A 171 -5.00 -7.25 -11.65
N GLU A 172 -4.62 -6.00 -11.83
CA GLU A 172 -3.44 -5.43 -11.22
C GLU A 172 -3.48 -3.89 -11.26
N PHE A 173 -2.69 -3.25 -10.38
CA PHE A 173 -2.63 -1.79 -10.26
C PHE A 173 -2.26 -1.09 -11.58
N GLN A 174 -1.32 -1.63 -12.34
CA GLN A 174 -0.89 -1.04 -13.60
C GLN A 174 -2.03 -0.90 -14.59
N LYS A 175 -2.88 -1.93 -14.74
CA LYS A 175 -4.06 -1.88 -15.63
C LYS A 175 -5.09 -0.86 -15.16
N TYR A 176 -5.25 -0.73 -13.84
CA TYR A 176 -6.11 0.30 -13.29
C TYR A 176 -5.60 1.70 -13.64
N PHE A 177 -4.31 1.94 -13.47
CA PHE A 177 -3.68 3.22 -13.78
C PHE A 177 -3.82 3.57 -15.27
N GLU A 178 -3.61 2.59 -16.14
CA GLU A 178 -3.82 2.74 -17.59
C GLU A 178 -5.28 3.03 -17.93
N PHE A 179 -6.21 2.33 -17.31
CA PHE A 179 -7.65 2.58 -17.45
C PHE A 179 -8.02 4.01 -17.05
N SER A 180 -7.58 4.47 -15.91
CA SER A 180 -7.82 5.83 -15.43
C SER A 180 -7.24 6.89 -16.37
N ARG A 181 -6.09 6.64 -16.98
CA ARG A 181 -5.46 7.55 -17.92
C ARG A 181 -6.21 7.64 -19.26
N VAL A 182 -6.73 6.52 -19.75
CA VAL A 182 -7.44 6.44 -21.04
C VAL A 182 -8.87 6.96 -20.92
N HIS A 183 -9.55 6.67 -19.82
CA HIS A 183 -10.97 6.98 -19.64
C HIS A 183 -11.24 8.26 -18.82
N GLY A 184 -10.23 9.10 -18.63
CA GLY A 184 -10.38 10.41 -17.98
C GLY A 184 -10.73 10.32 -16.50
N ARG A 185 -10.25 9.31 -15.80
CA ARG A 185 -10.49 9.11 -14.37
C ARG A 185 -11.99 9.08 -14.02
N PRO A 186 -12.73 8.10 -14.51
CA PRO A 186 -14.17 7.98 -14.26
C PRO A 186 -14.51 7.89 -12.76
N GLU A 187 -13.56 7.53 -11.93
CA GLU A 187 -13.66 7.52 -10.47
C GLU A 187 -13.89 8.89 -9.84
N PHE A 188 -13.57 9.96 -10.57
CA PHE A 188 -13.88 11.33 -10.15
C PHE A 188 -15.19 11.85 -10.73
N VAL A 189 -15.96 11.00 -11.38
CA VAL A 189 -17.30 11.37 -11.82
C VAL A 189 -18.12 11.73 -10.58
N THR A 190 -18.56 12.98 -10.53
CA THR A 190 -19.33 13.54 -9.42
C THR A 190 -20.78 13.04 -9.39
N THR A 191 -21.15 12.15 -10.30
CA THR A 191 -22.48 11.56 -10.33
C THR A 191 -22.64 10.55 -9.20
N ARG A 192 -23.74 10.67 -8.48
CA ARG A 192 -24.09 9.73 -7.41
C ARG A 192 -24.17 8.31 -7.98
N PRO A 193 -23.51 7.31 -7.35
CA PRO A 193 -23.61 5.92 -7.78
C PRO A 193 -25.05 5.42 -7.84
N GLY A 194 -25.36 4.59 -8.82
CA GLY A 194 -26.69 4.02 -9.00
C GLY A 194 -27.04 2.93 -7.97
N PRO A 195 -28.32 2.50 -7.92
CA PRO A 195 -28.78 1.50 -6.96
C PRO A 195 -27.98 0.19 -6.96
N ALA A 196 -27.52 -0.27 -8.13
CA ALA A 196 -26.76 -1.51 -8.28
C ALA A 196 -25.40 -1.44 -7.57
N ALA A 197 -24.70 -0.30 -7.65
CA ALA A 197 -23.44 -0.10 -6.94
C ALA A 197 -23.63 -0.12 -5.42
N TYR A 198 -24.69 0.53 -4.92
CA TYR A 198 -25.01 0.47 -3.48
C TYR A 198 -25.44 -0.91 -3.01
N GLN A 199 -26.12 -1.69 -3.85
CA GLN A 199 -26.45 -3.07 -3.53
C GLN A 199 -25.18 -3.93 -3.42
N ALA A 200 -24.23 -3.77 -4.35
CA ALA A 200 -22.96 -4.49 -4.31
C ALA A 200 -22.12 -4.16 -3.07
N LEU A 201 -22.19 -2.91 -2.57
CA LEU A 201 -21.50 -2.50 -1.33
C LEU A 201 -22.07 -3.17 -0.05
N ARG A 202 -23.27 -3.75 -0.12
CA ARG A 202 -23.91 -4.42 1.01
C ARG A 202 -23.68 -5.93 1.06
N GLN A 203 -23.08 -6.49 0.02
CA GLN A 203 -22.73 -7.91 -0.09
C GLN A 203 -21.36 -8.20 0.48
#